data_c17d14959d08fc28864c684af76e4ecc
#
_entry.id   c17d14959d08fc28864c684af76e4ecc
#
_cell.length_a   1.000
_cell.length_b   1.000
_cell.length_c   1.000
_cell.angle_alpha   90.00
_cell.angle_beta   90.00
_cell.angle_gamma   90.00
#
_symmetry.space_group_name_H-M   'P 1'
#
loop_
_entity.id
_entity.type
_entity.pdbx_description
1 polymer ?
#
loop_
_entity_poly.entity_id
_entity_poly.type
_entity_poly.pdbx_seq_one_letter_code
_entity_poly.pdbx_strand_id
1 'polypeptide(L)'
;MPLIAATLVEWWLHLWPHITAAAILLVTIAASTHAILVKRDTRSAIAWVGLIWLSPGFGAFVYWIFGVNRIQSRASQLKADAVKVSRELTGAAPNEARLNAVIGAPEAPLRSLESLVGRITRRPLADHNRVTPLTGGDEAYPVMLEAIASATRSIALSSYIFDRDPTGKQFVEALSAAVRRGIEVRVLIDGIGASYSFPSILRQLESAGVRASLFLPTSVPIYFPYANLRNHRKILVVDGRVGFTGGLNIRHGCRLSENPRHPVRDLHFRIEGPVTAQLLQVFIEDWAFAADEKLAGPAWDADLSAAVDGEEGVLARGIRYGPDDPDIGRIRLVLAGALAAAQRSVRVMTPYFLPDDAVCQALDVAAMRGVEVDIVLPGENNLTMVNWASTAMLWQVLERGCRVWKTPPPFDHT
;
A
#
# COMPACT_ATOMS: atom_id res chain seq x y z
N MET A 1 2.05 58.16 37.74
CA MET A 1 1.83 56.73 37.31
C MET A 1 1.02 56.58 36.00
N PRO A 2 -0.03 57.35 35.66
CA PRO A 2 -0.79 57.14 34.41
C PRO A 2 -0.02 57.48 33.11
N LEU A 3 0.88 58.45 33.14
CA LEU A 3 1.68 58.82 31.96
C LEU A 3 2.69 57.74 31.54
N ILE A 4 3.32 57.06 32.49
CA ILE A 4 4.28 55.98 32.19
C ILE A 4 3.57 54.74 31.61
N ALA A 5 2.34 54.45 32.08
CA ALA A 5 1.54 53.37 31.53
C ALA A 5 1.07 53.64 30.08
N ALA A 6 0.71 54.88 29.77
CA ALA A 6 0.31 55.29 28.41
C ALA A 6 1.49 55.18 27.43
N THR A 7 2.69 55.62 27.81
CA THR A 7 3.87 55.49 26.94
C THR A 7 4.30 54.06 26.72
N LEU A 8 4.18 53.18 27.73
CA LEU A 8 4.47 51.73 27.57
C LEU A 8 3.47 51.03 26.63
N VAL A 9 2.20 51.42 26.67
CA VAL A 9 1.17 50.88 25.76
C VAL A 9 1.42 51.37 24.32
N GLU A 10 1.79 52.64 24.11
CA GLU A 10 2.15 53.14 22.79
C GLU A 10 3.40 52.45 22.21
N TRP A 11 4.45 52.27 23.01
CA TRP A 11 5.64 51.52 22.61
C TRP A 11 5.30 50.04 22.26
N TRP A 12 4.43 49.39 23.03
CA TRP A 12 3.96 48.03 22.76
C TRP A 12 3.17 47.94 21.47
N LEU A 13 2.26 48.88 21.22
CA LEU A 13 1.46 48.94 19.98
C LEU A 13 2.33 49.19 18.74
N HIS A 14 3.43 49.94 18.87
CA HIS A 14 4.40 50.11 17.78
C HIS A 14 5.31 48.90 17.55
N LEU A 15 5.76 48.27 18.59
CA LEU A 15 6.68 47.10 18.48
C LEU A 15 5.99 45.80 18.09
N TRP A 16 4.75 45.61 18.53
CA TRP A 16 4.00 44.35 18.27
C TRP A 16 3.87 44.00 16.79
N PRO A 17 3.53 44.90 15.85
CA PRO A 17 3.47 44.58 14.42
C PRO A 17 4.82 44.14 13.86
N HIS A 18 5.91 44.72 14.30
CA HIS A 18 7.27 44.35 13.84
C HIS A 18 7.69 42.96 14.42
N ILE A 19 7.37 42.68 15.66
CA ILE A 19 7.64 41.40 16.29
C ILE A 19 6.83 40.30 15.59
N THR A 20 5.54 40.51 15.33
CA THR A 20 4.70 39.55 14.62
C THR A 20 5.17 39.35 13.18
N ALA A 21 5.53 40.38 12.47
CA ALA A 21 6.06 40.28 11.11
C ALA A 21 7.39 39.49 11.09
N ALA A 22 8.29 39.78 12.02
CA ALA A 22 9.55 39.07 12.15
C ALA A 22 9.32 37.58 12.50
N ALA A 23 8.40 37.26 13.42
CA ALA A 23 8.04 35.89 13.76
C ALA A 23 7.44 35.12 12.57
N ILE A 24 6.51 35.75 11.83
CA ILE A 24 5.95 35.16 10.60
C ILE A 24 7.04 34.92 9.57
N LEU A 25 7.95 35.85 9.36
CA LEU A 25 9.06 35.70 8.43
C LEU A 25 9.98 34.56 8.83
N LEU A 26 10.32 34.40 10.10
CA LEU A 26 11.14 33.29 10.62
C LEU A 26 10.46 31.96 10.40
N VAL A 27 9.16 31.85 10.70
CA VAL A 27 8.37 30.62 10.45
C VAL A 27 8.30 30.30 8.95
N THR A 28 8.11 31.31 8.11
CA THR A 28 8.09 31.18 6.64
C THR A 28 9.43 30.63 6.12
N ILE A 29 10.55 31.21 6.57
CA ILE A 29 11.90 30.76 6.19
C ILE A 29 12.15 29.34 6.69
N ALA A 30 11.85 29.04 7.96
CA ALA A 30 12.04 27.72 8.53
C ALA A 30 11.21 26.64 7.81
N ALA A 31 9.93 26.91 7.53
CA ALA A 31 9.05 26.00 6.79
C ALA A 31 9.52 25.81 5.34
N SER A 32 9.98 26.86 4.67
CA SER A 32 10.52 26.79 3.30
C SER A 32 11.81 25.97 3.25
N THR A 33 12.73 26.23 4.18
CA THR A 33 13.98 25.47 4.31
C THR A 33 13.69 23.98 4.56
N HIS A 34 12.76 23.67 5.48
CA HIS A 34 12.33 22.30 5.73
C HIS A 34 11.71 21.67 4.47
N ALA A 35 10.87 22.40 3.74
CA ALA A 35 10.27 21.89 2.50
C ALA A 35 11.32 21.56 1.45
N ILE A 36 12.32 22.43 1.25
CA ILE A 36 13.42 22.22 0.28
C ILE A 36 14.28 21.01 0.67
N LEU A 37 14.63 20.88 1.95
CA LEU A 37 15.54 19.82 2.41
C LEU A 37 14.88 18.45 2.52
N VAL A 38 13.57 18.39 2.81
CA VAL A 38 12.89 17.13 3.12
C VAL A 38 12.07 16.58 1.93
N LYS A 39 11.57 17.48 1.06
CA LYS A 39 10.82 17.04 -0.11
C LYS A 39 11.75 16.47 -1.18
N ARG A 40 11.51 15.21 -1.55
CA ARG A 40 12.29 14.51 -2.59
C ARG A 40 11.89 14.90 -4.00
N ASP A 41 10.62 15.29 -4.19
CA ASP A 41 10.10 15.76 -5.48
C ASP A 41 10.21 17.29 -5.57
N THR A 42 10.96 17.74 -6.57
CA THR A 42 11.25 19.17 -6.81
C THR A 42 9.99 19.99 -7.05
N ARG A 43 9.00 19.44 -7.79
CA ARG A 43 7.74 20.13 -8.07
C ARG A 43 6.94 20.35 -6.79
N SER A 44 6.89 19.31 -5.94
CA SER A 44 6.25 19.41 -4.62
C SER A 44 6.98 20.42 -3.71
N ALA A 45 8.31 20.46 -3.72
CA ALA A 45 9.07 21.43 -2.95
C ALA A 45 8.75 22.87 -3.41
N ILE A 46 8.78 23.14 -4.72
CA ILE A 46 8.45 24.43 -5.32
C ILE A 46 7.02 24.84 -4.97
N ALA A 47 6.04 23.94 -5.11
CA ALA A 47 4.64 24.21 -4.80
C ALA A 47 4.43 24.59 -3.33
N TRP A 48 5.08 23.85 -2.40
CA TRP A 48 5.01 24.17 -0.98
C TRP A 48 5.69 25.49 -0.64
N VAL A 49 6.88 25.76 -1.18
CA VAL A 49 7.56 27.05 -0.99
C VAL A 49 6.71 28.19 -1.56
N GLY A 50 6.14 28.02 -2.75
CA GLY A 50 5.21 29.00 -3.34
C GLY A 50 4.03 29.30 -2.42
N LEU A 51 3.34 28.26 -1.90
CA LEU A 51 2.21 28.43 -0.98
C LEU A 51 2.63 29.16 0.31
N ILE A 52 3.78 28.79 0.88
CA ILE A 52 4.31 29.40 2.12
C ILE A 52 4.59 30.89 1.93
N TRP A 53 5.16 31.31 0.80
CA TRP A 53 5.49 32.69 0.51
C TRP A 53 4.30 33.54 0.02
N LEU A 54 3.36 32.94 -0.73
CA LEU A 54 2.12 33.62 -1.17
C LEU A 54 1.14 33.83 -0.02
N SER A 55 1.23 33.04 1.05
CA SER A 55 0.36 33.15 2.23
C SER A 55 1.17 32.96 3.52
N PRO A 56 2.00 33.95 3.90
CA PRO A 56 2.88 33.84 5.07
C PRO A 56 2.11 33.53 6.35
N GLY A 57 2.65 32.63 7.16
CA GLY A 57 1.98 32.13 8.37
C GLY A 57 0.96 31.02 8.06
N PHE A 58 -0.09 31.31 7.29
CA PHE A 58 -1.11 30.32 6.93
C PHE A 58 -0.54 29.21 6.04
N GLY A 59 0.24 29.53 5.02
CA GLY A 59 0.90 28.56 4.16
C GLY A 59 1.88 27.66 4.95
N ALA A 60 2.62 28.23 5.89
CA ALA A 60 3.49 27.46 6.78
C ALA A 60 2.67 26.54 7.71
N PHE A 61 1.53 26.97 8.22
CA PHE A 61 0.62 26.15 9.02
C PHE A 61 0.05 24.99 8.20
N VAL A 62 -0.42 25.25 6.98
CA VAL A 62 -0.92 24.22 6.06
C VAL A 62 0.19 23.23 5.70
N TYR A 63 1.41 23.73 5.43
CA TYR A 63 2.58 22.88 5.19
C TYR A 63 2.89 21.99 6.40
N TRP A 64 2.82 22.53 7.61
CA TRP A 64 3.07 21.76 8.83
C TRP A 64 2.05 20.64 9.03
N ILE A 65 0.78 20.86 8.65
CA ILE A 65 -0.29 19.86 8.74
C ILE A 65 -0.17 18.80 7.62
N PHE A 66 -0.07 19.24 6.37
CA PHE A 66 -0.19 18.36 5.20
C PHE A 66 1.13 18.06 4.50
N GLY A 67 2.12 18.92 4.67
CA GLY A 67 3.42 18.79 4.03
C GLY A 67 4.39 17.87 4.77
N VAL A 68 4.36 17.82 6.09
CA VAL A 68 5.31 17.05 6.90
C VAL A 68 4.86 15.60 7.04
N ASN A 69 5.68 14.65 6.56
CA ASN A 69 5.40 13.22 6.71
C ASN A 69 5.91 12.71 8.07
N ARG A 70 5.01 12.62 9.06
CA ARG A 70 5.34 12.22 10.44
C ARG A 70 5.39 10.71 10.66
N ILE A 71 4.88 9.91 9.71
CA ILE A 71 4.81 8.44 9.85
C ILE A 71 6.18 7.80 9.64
N GLN A 72 7.00 8.37 8.75
CA GLN A 72 8.33 7.81 8.43
C GLN A 72 9.25 7.68 9.65
N SER A 73 9.17 8.62 10.59
CA SER A 73 10.02 8.57 11.80
C SER A 73 9.63 7.44 12.77
N ARG A 74 8.34 7.11 12.91
CA ARG A 74 7.88 6.00 13.76
C ARG A 74 8.09 4.64 13.08
N ALA A 75 7.86 4.56 11.78
CA ALA A 75 8.08 3.34 11.00
C ALA A 75 9.57 2.95 10.91
N SER A 76 10.49 3.91 10.86
CA SER A 76 11.94 3.63 10.81
C SER A 76 12.47 3.01 12.10
N GLN A 77 11.88 3.32 13.26
CA GLN A 77 12.25 2.73 14.54
C GLN A 77 11.87 1.25 14.67
N LEU A 78 10.75 0.84 14.03
CA LEU A 78 10.28 -0.55 14.04
C LEU A 78 11.04 -1.47 13.07
N LYS A 79 11.84 -0.91 12.15
CA LYS A 79 12.56 -1.66 11.09
C LYS A 79 13.79 -2.44 11.58
N ALA A 80 14.33 -2.15 12.74
CA ALA A 80 15.51 -2.86 13.26
C ALA A 80 15.27 -4.37 13.44
N ASP A 81 14.03 -4.76 13.73
CA ASP A 81 13.64 -6.16 13.95
C ASP A 81 13.39 -6.93 12.62
N ALA A 82 13.13 -6.22 11.52
CA ALA A 82 12.87 -6.80 10.19
C ALA A 82 14.08 -7.50 9.55
N VAL A 83 15.29 -7.17 9.99
CA VAL A 83 16.53 -7.77 9.49
C VAL A 83 16.64 -9.26 9.85
N LYS A 84 15.99 -9.70 10.94
CA LYS A 84 16.08 -11.10 11.44
C LYS A 84 15.33 -12.07 10.53
N VAL A 85 14.12 -11.72 10.10
CA VAL A 85 13.28 -12.56 9.21
C VAL A 85 13.91 -12.69 7.81
N SER A 86 14.58 -11.65 7.33
CA SER A 86 15.29 -11.69 6.03
C SER A 86 16.42 -12.74 5.99
N ARG A 87 17.03 -13.07 7.13
CA ARG A 87 18.06 -14.12 7.22
C ARG A 87 17.51 -15.54 7.15
N GLU A 88 16.32 -15.78 7.71
CA GLU A 88 15.68 -17.10 7.69
C GLU A 88 15.21 -17.49 6.29
N LEU A 89 14.84 -16.50 5.46
CA LEU A 89 14.40 -16.70 4.07
C LEU A 89 15.55 -17.02 3.10
N THR A 90 16.81 -16.91 3.52
CA THR A 90 17.97 -17.16 2.64
C THR A 90 18.06 -18.63 2.22
N GLY A 91 17.49 -19.57 3.00
CA GLY A 91 17.44 -20.98 2.67
C GLY A 91 16.51 -21.36 1.50
N ALA A 92 15.57 -20.46 1.14
CA ALA A 92 14.63 -20.67 0.03
C ALA A 92 15.06 -19.91 -1.26
N ALA A 93 16.24 -19.34 -1.29
CA ALA A 93 16.76 -18.65 -2.47
C ALA A 93 17.13 -19.65 -3.57
N PRO A 94 16.76 -19.37 -4.85
CA PRO A 94 17.13 -20.21 -5.97
C PRO A 94 18.66 -20.22 -6.16
N ASN A 95 19.19 -21.36 -6.59
CA ASN A 95 20.57 -21.45 -7.03
C ASN A 95 20.75 -20.90 -8.46
N GLU A 96 21.98 -20.72 -8.91
CA GLU A 96 22.29 -20.18 -10.24
C GLU A 96 21.73 -21.04 -11.39
N ALA A 97 21.71 -22.36 -11.25
CA ALA A 97 21.14 -23.24 -12.27
C ALA A 97 19.63 -22.99 -12.42
N ARG A 98 18.91 -22.86 -11.31
CA ARG A 98 17.47 -22.54 -11.30
C ARG A 98 17.20 -21.14 -11.87
N LEU A 99 17.98 -20.14 -11.50
CA LEU A 99 17.85 -18.81 -12.07
C LEU A 99 18.05 -18.82 -13.59
N ASN A 100 19.09 -19.49 -14.08
CA ASN A 100 19.36 -19.61 -15.50
C ASN A 100 18.22 -20.32 -16.26
N ALA A 101 17.66 -21.37 -15.66
CA ALA A 101 16.54 -22.11 -16.26
C ALA A 101 15.25 -21.28 -16.37
N VAL A 102 14.94 -20.46 -15.34
CA VAL A 102 13.65 -19.77 -15.25
C VAL A 102 13.69 -18.36 -15.84
N ILE A 103 14.75 -17.58 -15.55
CA ILE A 103 14.84 -16.16 -15.93
C ILE A 103 16.01 -15.85 -16.87
N GLY A 104 16.73 -16.89 -17.31
CA GLY A 104 17.78 -16.79 -18.33
C GLY A 104 19.17 -16.56 -17.77
N ALA A 105 20.14 -16.53 -18.70
CA ALA A 105 21.56 -16.30 -18.41
C ALA A 105 21.79 -14.94 -17.72
N PRO A 106 22.98 -14.72 -17.13
CA PRO A 106 23.29 -13.47 -16.40
C PRO A 106 23.05 -12.18 -17.18
N GLU A 107 23.16 -12.23 -18.51
CA GLU A 107 22.93 -11.09 -19.42
C GLU A 107 21.44 -10.88 -19.79
N ALA A 108 20.58 -11.81 -19.44
CA ALA A 108 19.15 -11.71 -19.76
C ALA A 108 18.49 -10.52 -19.04
N PRO A 109 17.55 -9.81 -19.69
CA PRO A 109 16.89 -8.65 -19.10
C PRO A 109 16.20 -8.95 -17.76
N LEU A 110 15.63 -10.15 -17.57
CA LEU A 110 15.00 -10.57 -16.33
C LEU A 110 16.03 -10.77 -15.18
N ARG A 111 17.28 -11.14 -15.49
CA ARG A 111 18.36 -11.21 -14.48
C ARG A 111 18.72 -9.81 -13.97
N SER A 112 18.78 -8.84 -14.87
CA SER A 112 19.00 -7.43 -14.51
C SER A 112 17.86 -6.91 -13.63
N LEU A 113 16.60 -7.23 -13.97
CA LEU A 113 15.42 -6.88 -13.17
C LEU A 113 15.47 -7.54 -11.78
N GLU A 114 15.79 -8.83 -11.71
CA GLU A 114 15.95 -9.57 -10.44
C GLU A 114 16.96 -8.87 -9.51
N SER A 115 18.14 -8.56 -10.04
CA SER A 115 19.21 -7.87 -9.31
C SER A 115 18.77 -6.48 -8.83
N LEU A 116 18.11 -5.69 -9.70
CA LEU A 116 17.57 -4.38 -9.37
C LEU A 116 16.56 -4.47 -8.21
N VAL A 117 15.58 -5.37 -8.34
CA VAL A 117 14.52 -5.54 -7.33
C VAL A 117 15.10 -6.07 -6.03
N GLY A 118 16.10 -6.97 -6.09
CA GLY A 118 16.82 -7.45 -4.92
C GLY A 118 17.49 -6.33 -4.13
N ARG A 119 18.20 -5.41 -4.81
CA ARG A 119 18.83 -4.24 -4.20
C ARG A 119 17.83 -3.25 -3.61
N ILE A 120 16.70 -3.03 -4.30
CA ILE A 120 15.65 -2.11 -3.87
C ILE A 120 14.94 -2.66 -2.62
N THR A 121 14.53 -3.93 -2.64
CA THR A 121 13.69 -4.53 -1.60
C THR A 121 14.49 -5.05 -0.41
N ARG A 122 15.76 -5.43 -0.64
CA ARG A 122 16.61 -6.18 0.29
C ARG A 122 15.95 -7.47 0.77
N ARG A 123 15.07 -8.05 -0.04
CA ARG A 123 14.39 -9.33 0.19
C ARG A 123 14.90 -10.35 -0.81
N PRO A 124 15.10 -11.60 -0.40
CA PRO A 124 15.50 -12.66 -1.32
C PRO A 124 14.36 -12.96 -2.31
N LEU A 125 14.73 -13.35 -3.52
CA LEU A 125 13.83 -14.08 -4.39
C LEU A 125 13.64 -15.47 -3.79
N ALA A 126 12.40 -15.91 -3.62
CA ALA A 126 12.07 -17.22 -3.09
C ALA A 126 11.67 -18.16 -4.21
N ASP A 127 12.10 -19.41 -4.15
CA ASP A 127 11.70 -20.49 -5.05
C ASP A 127 10.64 -21.39 -4.40
N HIS A 128 10.12 -22.35 -5.16
CA HIS A 128 9.13 -23.32 -4.71
C HIS A 128 7.82 -22.71 -4.21
N ASN A 129 7.37 -21.63 -4.85
CA ASN A 129 6.08 -21.05 -4.55
C ASN A 129 5.02 -21.47 -5.57
N ARG A 130 3.76 -21.44 -5.17
CA ARG A 130 2.59 -21.50 -6.05
C ARG A 130 1.78 -20.23 -5.92
N VAL A 131 1.44 -19.62 -7.05
CA VAL A 131 0.60 -18.42 -7.12
C VAL A 131 -0.60 -18.75 -7.99
N THR A 132 -1.79 -18.79 -7.39
CA THR A 132 -3.05 -19.12 -8.06
C THR A 132 -3.92 -17.88 -8.12
N PRO A 133 -4.28 -17.38 -9.31
CA PRO A 133 -5.23 -16.28 -9.44
C PRO A 133 -6.64 -16.72 -9.03
N LEU A 134 -7.39 -15.81 -8.41
CA LEU A 134 -8.77 -15.97 -7.97
C LEU A 134 -9.57 -14.78 -8.47
N THR A 135 -10.51 -15.02 -9.36
CA THR A 135 -11.29 -13.97 -10.03
C THR A 135 -12.50 -13.59 -9.20
N GLY A 136 -12.50 -12.37 -8.67
CA GLY A 136 -13.61 -11.84 -7.88
C GLY A 136 -13.79 -12.52 -6.52
N GLY A 137 -14.79 -12.03 -5.79
CA GLY A 137 -15.14 -12.58 -4.47
C GLY A 137 -15.81 -13.95 -4.54
N ASP A 138 -16.38 -14.30 -5.70
CA ASP A 138 -17.03 -15.60 -5.88
C ASP A 138 -16.04 -16.76 -5.79
N GLU A 139 -14.83 -16.61 -6.32
CA GLU A 139 -13.75 -17.59 -6.19
C GLU A 139 -12.93 -17.39 -4.92
N ALA A 140 -12.58 -16.15 -4.61
CA ALA A 140 -11.62 -15.87 -3.54
C ALA A 140 -12.18 -16.11 -2.14
N TYR A 141 -13.41 -15.65 -1.85
CA TYR A 141 -13.93 -15.74 -0.48
C TYR A 141 -14.16 -17.15 0.02
N PRO A 142 -14.72 -18.10 -0.77
CA PRO A 142 -14.81 -19.48 -0.32
C PRO A 142 -13.45 -20.08 0.06
N VAL A 143 -12.43 -19.87 -0.76
CA VAL A 143 -11.07 -20.41 -0.51
C VAL A 143 -10.41 -19.73 0.70
N MET A 144 -10.62 -18.43 0.90
CA MET A 144 -10.15 -17.70 2.08
C MET A 144 -10.85 -18.20 3.36
N LEU A 145 -12.17 -18.40 3.33
CA LEU A 145 -12.95 -18.89 4.46
C LEU A 145 -12.57 -20.35 4.82
N GLU A 146 -12.30 -21.19 3.82
CA GLU A 146 -11.79 -22.54 4.02
C GLU A 146 -10.40 -22.51 4.69
N ALA A 147 -9.50 -21.65 4.25
CA ALA A 147 -8.21 -21.48 4.89
C ALA A 147 -8.34 -21.04 6.36
N ILE A 148 -9.24 -20.08 6.66
CA ILE A 148 -9.56 -19.66 8.05
C ILE A 148 -10.11 -20.84 8.86
N ALA A 149 -11.00 -21.64 8.29
CA ALA A 149 -11.60 -22.78 8.95
C ALA A 149 -10.58 -23.88 9.27
N SER A 150 -9.58 -24.08 8.40
CA SER A 150 -8.50 -25.06 8.57
C SER A 150 -7.32 -24.58 9.43
N ALA A 151 -7.32 -23.33 9.88
CA ALA A 151 -6.25 -22.75 10.69
C ALA A 151 -5.99 -23.55 11.97
N THR A 152 -4.70 -23.75 12.29
CA THR A 152 -4.20 -24.51 13.45
C THR A 152 -3.37 -23.68 14.42
N ARG A 153 -2.79 -22.54 14.00
CA ARG A 153 -1.89 -21.71 14.81
C ARG A 153 -2.31 -20.24 14.86
N SER A 154 -2.36 -19.61 13.69
CA SER A 154 -2.59 -18.17 13.62
C SER A 154 -3.28 -17.71 12.33
N ILE A 155 -3.96 -16.58 12.43
CA ILE A 155 -4.58 -15.88 11.30
C ILE A 155 -4.21 -14.39 11.38
N ALA A 156 -3.54 -13.89 10.35
CA ALA A 156 -3.20 -12.49 10.14
C ALA A 156 -4.06 -11.94 9.00
N LEU A 157 -4.99 -11.03 9.27
CA LEU A 157 -5.88 -10.45 8.26
C LEU A 157 -5.73 -8.92 8.23
N SER A 158 -5.34 -8.35 7.10
CA SER A 158 -5.37 -6.91 6.83
C SER A 158 -6.29 -6.62 5.66
N SER A 159 -7.17 -5.62 5.80
CA SER A 159 -8.04 -5.16 4.72
C SER A 159 -8.18 -3.64 4.77
N TYR A 160 -8.24 -3.00 3.59
CA TYR A 160 -8.58 -1.57 3.54
C TYR A 160 -10.04 -1.34 3.88
N ILE A 161 -10.96 -2.05 3.20
CA ILE A 161 -12.39 -2.04 3.51
C ILE A 161 -12.80 -3.43 4.02
N PHE A 162 -13.51 -3.44 5.14
CA PHE A 162 -14.18 -4.62 5.68
C PHE A 162 -15.61 -4.20 6.03
N ASP A 163 -16.52 -4.46 5.08
CA ASP A 163 -17.90 -3.99 5.19
C ASP A 163 -18.73 -4.86 6.15
N ARG A 164 -19.72 -4.21 6.78
CA ARG A 164 -20.71 -4.88 7.63
C ARG A 164 -21.90 -5.39 6.81
N ASP A 165 -21.62 -6.17 5.80
CA ASP A 165 -22.59 -6.76 4.87
C ASP A 165 -22.65 -8.30 5.04
N PRO A 166 -23.41 -9.05 4.23
CA PRO A 166 -23.49 -10.50 4.34
C PRO A 166 -22.13 -11.19 4.23
N THR A 167 -21.25 -10.74 3.33
CA THR A 167 -19.89 -11.29 3.18
C THR A 167 -19.04 -10.99 4.42
N GLY A 168 -19.05 -9.76 4.90
CA GLY A 168 -18.29 -9.41 6.10
C GLY A 168 -18.73 -10.19 7.33
N LYS A 169 -20.04 -10.46 7.48
CA LYS A 169 -20.54 -11.30 8.58
C LYS A 169 -20.00 -12.73 8.51
N GLN A 170 -19.92 -13.35 7.31
CA GLN A 170 -19.34 -14.67 7.12
C GLN A 170 -17.87 -14.71 7.60
N PHE A 171 -17.08 -13.68 7.26
CA PHE A 171 -15.70 -13.58 7.74
C PHE A 171 -15.63 -13.41 9.26
N VAL A 172 -16.47 -12.56 9.87
CA VAL A 172 -16.51 -12.42 11.34
C VAL A 172 -16.83 -13.74 12.02
N GLU A 173 -17.82 -14.49 11.52
CA GLU A 173 -18.21 -15.79 12.05
C GLU A 173 -17.07 -16.82 11.95
N ALA A 174 -16.38 -16.89 10.80
CA ALA A 174 -15.23 -17.77 10.59
C ALA A 174 -14.06 -17.43 11.52
N LEU A 175 -13.72 -16.13 11.66
CA LEU A 175 -12.66 -15.65 12.55
C LEU A 175 -13.00 -15.91 14.02
N SER A 176 -14.26 -15.68 14.43
CA SER A 176 -14.73 -15.99 15.77
C SER A 176 -14.68 -17.49 16.07
N ALA A 177 -15.03 -18.33 15.10
CA ALA A 177 -14.91 -19.78 15.24
C ALA A 177 -13.44 -20.21 15.40
N ALA A 178 -12.51 -19.56 14.70
CA ALA A 178 -11.08 -19.80 14.87
C ALA A 178 -10.61 -19.43 16.28
N VAL A 179 -11.01 -18.24 16.79
CA VAL A 179 -10.70 -17.83 18.19
C VAL A 179 -11.22 -18.86 19.20
N ARG A 180 -12.45 -19.36 19.04
CA ARG A 180 -13.00 -20.40 19.92
C ARG A 180 -12.22 -21.73 19.89
N ARG A 181 -11.51 -22.03 18.77
CA ARG A 181 -10.58 -23.16 18.66
C ARG A 181 -9.23 -22.90 19.33
N GLY A 182 -8.99 -21.69 19.85
CA GLY A 182 -7.71 -21.30 20.47
C GLY A 182 -6.68 -20.75 19.47
N ILE A 183 -7.10 -20.44 18.23
CA ILE A 183 -6.21 -19.88 17.20
C ILE A 183 -5.94 -18.41 17.51
N GLU A 184 -4.69 -17.98 17.35
CA GLU A 184 -4.33 -16.57 17.48
C GLU A 184 -4.76 -15.76 16.24
N VAL A 185 -5.76 -14.89 16.42
CA VAL A 185 -6.32 -14.09 15.33
C VAL A 185 -5.99 -12.61 15.55
N ARG A 186 -5.50 -11.97 14.49
CA ARG A 186 -5.27 -10.51 14.45
C ARG A 186 -5.87 -9.94 13.18
N VAL A 187 -6.70 -8.89 13.32
CA VAL A 187 -7.37 -8.23 12.19
C VAL A 187 -7.01 -6.75 12.19
N LEU A 188 -6.41 -6.27 11.10
CA LEU A 188 -6.03 -4.88 10.88
C LEU A 188 -6.91 -4.27 9.81
N ILE A 189 -7.59 -3.17 10.11
CA ILE A 189 -8.46 -2.46 9.16
C ILE A 189 -7.97 -1.01 9.04
N ASP A 190 -7.95 -0.45 7.84
CA ASP A 190 -7.63 0.97 7.67
C ASP A 190 -8.70 1.86 8.33
N GLY A 191 -8.28 2.93 9.03
CA GLY A 191 -9.18 3.80 9.78
C GLY A 191 -10.21 4.52 8.92
N ILE A 192 -9.87 4.89 7.66
CA ILE A 192 -10.85 5.45 6.70
C ILE A 192 -11.71 4.33 6.12
N GLY A 193 -11.10 3.22 5.71
CA GLY A 193 -11.82 2.08 5.18
C GLY A 193 -12.88 1.54 6.14
N ALA A 194 -12.61 1.56 7.45
CA ALA A 194 -13.57 1.17 8.48
C ALA A 194 -14.80 2.10 8.57
N SER A 195 -14.73 3.33 8.05
CA SER A 195 -15.85 4.29 8.05
C SER A 195 -16.85 4.12 6.89
N TYR A 196 -16.53 3.25 5.92
CA TYR A 196 -17.46 2.94 4.82
C TYR A 196 -18.70 2.18 5.30
N SER A 197 -18.63 1.50 6.45
CA SER A 197 -19.78 0.86 7.10
C SER A 197 -20.10 1.51 8.45
N PHE A 198 -21.37 1.86 8.67
CA PHE A 198 -21.85 2.36 9.96
C PHE A 198 -22.99 1.48 10.50
N PRO A 199 -22.90 0.99 11.76
CA PRO A 199 -21.74 1.00 12.65
C PRO A 199 -20.53 0.22 12.09
N SER A 200 -19.32 0.61 12.52
CA SER A 200 -18.08 -0.04 12.06
C SER A 200 -18.08 -1.54 12.38
N ILE A 201 -17.49 -2.33 11.46
CA ILE A 201 -17.26 -3.76 11.62
C ILE A 201 -16.36 -4.09 12.83
N LEU A 202 -15.52 -3.14 13.25
CA LEU A 202 -14.60 -3.30 14.39
C LEU A 202 -15.34 -3.76 15.65
N ARG A 203 -16.47 -3.10 15.99
CA ARG A 203 -17.29 -3.47 17.15
C ARG A 203 -17.83 -4.90 17.04
N GLN A 204 -18.16 -5.34 15.83
CA GLN A 204 -18.65 -6.69 15.61
C GLN A 204 -17.54 -7.72 15.78
N LEU A 205 -16.33 -7.45 15.32
CA LEU A 205 -15.15 -8.29 15.54
C LEU A 205 -14.83 -8.40 17.02
N GLU A 206 -14.76 -7.27 17.73
CA GLU A 206 -14.48 -7.22 19.18
C GLU A 206 -15.53 -7.99 19.98
N SER A 207 -16.82 -7.79 19.71
CA SER A 207 -17.92 -8.52 20.37
C SER A 207 -17.92 -10.01 20.07
N ALA A 208 -17.33 -10.42 18.94
CA ALA A 208 -17.14 -11.81 18.55
C ALA A 208 -15.83 -12.42 19.12
N GLY A 209 -15.10 -11.67 19.98
CA GLY A 209 -13.85 -12.09 20.62
C GLY A 209 -12.62 -12.01 19.71
N VAL A 210 -12.74 -11.42 18.53
CA VAL A 210 -11.63 -11.27 17.59
C VAL A 210 -10.82 -10.02 17.93
N ARG A 211 -9.52 -10.16 18.10
CA ARG A 211 -8.60 -9.05 18.35
C ARG A 211 -8.37 -8.24 17.09
N ALA A 212 -8.89 -7.02 17.05
CA ALA A 212 -8.84 -6.15 15.89
C ALA A 212 -8.26 -4.77 16.24
N SER A 213 -7.63 -4.10 15.26
CA SER A 213 -7.09 -2.75 15.41
C SER A 213 -7.32 -1.92 14.15
N LEU A 214 -7.32 -0.60 14.30
CA LEU A 214 -7.38 0.34 13.18
C LEU A 214 -6.00 0.87 12.84
N PHE A 215 -5.64 0.81 11.57
CA PHE A 215 -4.46 1.50 11.06
C PHE A 215 -4.77 2.99 10.91
N LEU A 216 -4.08 3.85 11.66
CA LEU A 216 -4.29 5.29 11.70
C LEU A 216 -5.78 5.68 11.88
N PRO A 217 -6.36 5.41 13.05
CA PRO A 217 -7.73 5.80 13.35
C PRO A 217 -7.88 7.31 13.23
N THR A 218 -8.94 7.77 12.57
CA THR A 218 -9.24 9.19 12.38
C THR A 218 -10.47 9.55 13.18
N SER A 219 -10.27 10.24 14.30
CA SER A 219 -11.37 10.67 15.18
C SER A 219 -12.18 11.84 14.61
N VAL A 220 -11.60 12.63 13.70
CA VAL A 220 -12.25 13.79 13.07
C VAL A 220 -11.79 13.94 11.62
N PRO A 221 -12.71 13.92 10.63
CA PRO A 221 -12.38 13.99 9.20
C PRO A 221 -11.61 15.23 8.72
N ILE A 222 -11.66 16.34 9.46
CA ILE A 222 -11.08 17.64 9.09
C ILE A 222 -9.63 17.84 9.58
N TYR A 223 -9.15 17.05 10.56
CA TYR A 223 -7.80 17.16 11.12
C TYR A 223 -6.85 16.08 10.58
N PHE A 224 -6.67 16.00 9.25
CA PHE A 224 -5.89 14.95 8.61
C PHE A 224 -4.45 15.31 8.24
N PRO A 225 -3.49 15.34 9.13
CA PRO A 225 -2.09 15.33 8.68
C PRO A 225 -1.72 14.00 7.98
N TYR A 226 -2.61 12.97 8.01
CA TYR A 226 -2.36 11.61 7.52
C TYR A 226 -3.43 11.09 6.54
N ALA A 227 -4.31 11.94 6.01
CA ALA A 227 -5.44 11.52 5.18
C ALA A 227 -5.02 10.76 3.91
N ASN A 228 -3.86 11.10 3.36
CA ASN A 228 -3.26 10.48 2.18
C ASN A 228 -2.33 9.29 2.50
N LEU A 229 -2.13 8.96 3.79
CA LEU A 229 -1.25 7.91 4.24
C LEU A 229 -2.10 6.74 4.77
N ARG A 230 -2.51 5.83 3.87
CA ARG A 230 -3.44 4.74 4.18
C ARG A 230 -2.81 3.37 3.95
N ASN A 231 -3.21 2.40 4.76
CA ASN A 231 -2.87 1.02 4.53
C ASN A 231 -3.84 0.40 3.51
N HIS A 232 -3.47 0.44 2.25
CA HIS A 232 -4.31 -0.12 1.17
C HIS A 232 -4.04 -1.60 0.91
N ARG A 233 -3.27 -2.27 1.78
CA ARG A 233 -2.91 -3.69 1.63
C ARG A 233 -4.10 -4.58 1.97
N LYS A 234 -4.27 -5.65 1.20
CA LYS A 234 -5.19 -6.74 1.47
C LYS A 234 -4.33 -7.98 1.61
N ILE A 235 -4.20 -8.46 2.83
CA ILE A 235 -3.35 -9.60 3.18
C ILE A 235 -4.14 -10.51 4.12
N LEU A 236 -4.23 -11.79 3.79
CA LEU A 236 -4.59 -12.84 4.73
C LEU A 236 -3.44 -13.85 4.74
N VAL A 237 -2.93 -14.16 5.92
CA VAL A 237 -1.97 -15.26 6.09
C VAL A 237 -2.48 -16.19 7.16
N VAL A 238 -2.55 -17.47 6.84
CA VAL A 238 -2.99 -18.53 7.75
C VAL A 238 -1.80 -19.45 8.04
N ASP A 239 -1.52 -19.64 9.33
CA ASP A 239 -0.46 -20.49 9.88
C ASP A 239 0.96 -20.21 9.33
N GLY A 240 1.19 -19.02 8.77
CA GLY A 240 2.44 -18.70 8.07
C GLY A 240 2.69 -19.51 6.80
N ARG A 241 1.70 -20.28 6.33
CA ARG A 241 1.80 -21.28 5.27
C ARG A 241 1.06 -20.91 3.99
N VAL A 242 -0.18 -20.42 4.13
CA VAL A 242 -1.02 -20.00 3.01
C VAL A 242 -1.26 -18.51 3.12
N GLY A 243 -0.98 -17.78 2.04
CA GLY A 243 -1.19 -16.36 1.95
C GLY A 243 -2.23 -15.99 0.87
N PHE A 244 -2.87 -14.86 1.05
CA PHE A 244 -3.75 -14.25 0.04
C PHE A 244 -3.41 -12.77 -0.05
N THR A 245 -3.33 -12.25 -1.28
CA THR A 245 -3.16 -10.82 -1.52
C THR A 245 -3.72 -10.44 -2.89
N GLY A 246 -4.05 -9.17 -3.10
CA GLY A 246 -4.59 -8.65 -4.36
C GLY A 246 -5.43 -7.41 -4.14
N GLY A 247 -6.38 -7.15 -5.03
CA GLY A 247 -7.24 -5.96 -4.99
C GLY A 247 -8.47 -6.10 -4.10
N LEU A 248 -8.97 -7.32 -3.85
CA LEU A 248 -10.24 -7.58 -3.17
C LEU A 248 -10.26 -7.07 -1.73
N ASN A 249 -11.22 -6.21 -1.43
CA ASN A 249 -11.66 -5.90 -0.08
C ASN A 249 -12.69 -6.93 0.39
N ILE A 250 -13.01 -6.99 1.68
CA ILE A 250 -14.06 -7.87 2.22
C ILE A 250 -15.39 -7.14 2.14
N ARG A 251 -16.13 -7.37 1.06
CA ARG A 251 -17.42 -6.75 0.80
C ARG A 251 -18.27 -7.53 -0.19
N HIS A 252 -19.59 -7.45 -0.03
CA HIS A 252 -20.57 -8.17 -0.86
C HIS A 252 -20.51 -7.76 -2.33
N GLY A 253 -20.18 -6.50 -2.63
CA GLY A 253 -20.05 -5.98 -4.00
C GLY A 253 -19.10 -6.77 -4.90
N CYS A 254 -18.16 -7.54 -4.36
CA CYS A 254 -17.24 -8.39 -5.11
C CYS A 254 -17.80 -9.78 -5.45
N ARG A 255 -19.00 -10.15 -4.96
CA ARG A 255 -19.71 -11.40 -5.31
C ARG A 255 -20.67 -11.17 -6.47
N LEU A 256 -20.17 -11.22 -7.67
CA LEU A 256 -20.94 -10.88 -8.87
C LEU A 256 -22.09 -11.88 -9.14
N SER A 257 -21.90 -13.17 -8.77
CA SER A 257 -22.93 -14.20 -8.89
C SER A 257 -24.20 -13.93 -8.06
N GLU A 258 -24.08 -13.13 -7.00
CA GLU A 258 -25.19 -12.75 -6.12
C GLU A 258 -25.90 -11.45 -6.54
N ASN A 259 -25.55 -10.88 -7.72
CA ASN A 259 -26.12 -9.63 -8.28
C ASN A 259 -26.13 -8.47 -7.26
N PRO A 260 -24.99 -8.08 -6.69
CA PRO A 260 -24.93 -7.03 -5.68
C PRO A 260 -25.33 -5.67 -6.26
N ARG A 261 -25.86 -4.79 -5.41
CA ARG A 261 -26.28 -3.43 -5.81
C ARG A 261 -25.15 -2.59 -6.42
N HIS A 262 -23.93 -2.79 -5.94
CA HIS A 262 -22.72 -2.10 -6.40
C HIS A 262 -21.66 -3.14 -6.77
N PRO A 263 -21.77 -3.74 -7.97
CA PRO A 263 -20.84 -4.78 -8.40
C PRO A 263 -19.45 -4.23 -8.68
N VAL A 264 -18.44 -4.96 -8.24
CA VAL A 264 -17.02 -4.62 -8.43
C VAL A 264 -16.28 -5.87 -8.90
N ARG A 265 -15.64 -5.81 -10.08
CA ARG A 265 -14.65 -6.82 -10.49
C ARG A 265 -13.33 -6.54 -9.80
N ASP A 266 -12.61 -7.59 -9.45
CA ASP A 266 -11.27 -7.47 -8.89
C ASP A 266 -10.54 -8.81 -9.00
N LEU A 267 -9.23 -8.81 -8.77
CA LEU A 267 -8.39 -9.98 -8.81
C LEU A 267 -7.67 -10.17 -7.47
N HIS A 268 -7.64 -11.41 -7.01
CA HIS A 268 -6.90 -11.83 -5.81
C HIS A 268 -6.01 -13.02 -6.13
N PHE A 269 -5.08 -13.33 -5.26
CA PHE A 269 -4.16 -14.45 -5.44
C PHE A 269 -4.05 -15.26 -4.17
N ARG A 270 -4.15 -16.59 -4.29
CA ARG A 270 -3.69 -17.52 -3.27
C ARG A 270 -2.20 -17.80 -3.50
N ILE A 271 -1.43 -17.77 -2.44
CA ILE A 271 0.02 -17.91 -2.44
C ILE A 271 0.41 -18.98 -1.43
N GLU A 272 1.20 -19.94 -1.89
CA GLU A 272 1.76 -21.02 -1.07
C GLU A 272 3.28 -21.06 -1.28
N GLY A 273 4.00 -21.46 -0.26
CA GLY A 273 5.45 -21.54 -0.30
C GLY A 273 6.18 -20.41 0.45
N PRO A 274 7.52 -20.38 0.37
CA PRO A 274 8.35 -19.52 1.22
C PRO A 274 8.08 -18.02 1.13
N VAL A 275 7.55 -17.53 -0.01
CA VAL A 275 7.22 -16.09 -0.17
C VAL A 275 6.11 -15.64 0.78
N THR A 276 5.28 -16.57 1.30
CA THR A 276 4.22 -16.27 2.29
C THR A 276 4.81 -15.64 3.56
N ALA A 277 6.03 -16.02 3.95
CA ALA A 277 6.75 -15.40 5.05
C ALA A 277 6.98 -13.90 4.86
N GLN A 278 7.18 -13.46 3.60
CA GLN A 278 7.33 -12.03 3.28
C GLN A 278 6.02 -11.26 3.43
N LEU A 279 4.87 -11.90 3.16
CA LEU A 279 3.54 -11.32 3.42
C LEU A 279 3.26 -11.22 4.93
N LEU A 280 3.54 -12.30 5.67
CA LEU A 280 3.37 -12.33 7.12
C LEU A 280 4.21 -11.25 7.80
N GLN A 281 5.46 -11.07 7.38
CA GLN A 281 6.34 -10.02 7.88
C GLN A 281 5.74 -8.62 7.69
N VAL A 282 5.16 -8.34 6.51
CA VAL A 282 4.50 -7.05 6.25
C VAL A 282 3.34 -6.83 7.21
N PHE A 283 2.53 -7.86 7.46
CA PHE A 283 1.43 -7.78 8.42
C PHE A 283 1.93 -7.53 9.85
N ILE A 284 2.95 -8.27 10.31
CA ILE A 284 3.52 -8.12 11.66
C ILE A 284 4.03 -6.69 11.89
N GLU A 285 4.71 -6.11 10.90
CA GLU A 285 5.19 -4.73 10.97
C GLU A 285 4.03 -3.72 11.02
N ASP A 286 3.00 -3.89 10.19
CA ASP A 286 1.82 -3.04 10.17
C ASP A 286 1.02 -3.15 11.49
N TRP A 287 0.90 -4.38 12.03
CA TRP A 287 0.24 -4.63 13.31
C TRP A 287 1.00 -3.98 14.47
N ALA A 288 2.31 -4.17 14.54
CA ALA A 288 3.14 -3.56 15.58
C ALA A 288 3.04 -2.02 15.55
N PHE A 289 2.95 -1.43 14.36
CA PHE A 289 2.74 0.01 14.20
C PHE A 289 1.37 0.47 14.70
N ALA A 290 0.30 -0.29 14.39
CA ALA A 290 -1.08 0.13 14.65
C ALA A 290 -1.56 -0.22 16.08
N ALA A 291 -1.15 -1.36 16.61
CA ALA A 291 -1.64 -1.92 17.88
C ALA A 291 -0.62 -1.82 19.01
N ASP A 292 0.61 -1.36 18.75
CA ASP A 292 1.73 -1.33 19.69
C ASP A 292 2.01 -2.70 20.34
N GLU A 293 1.74 -3.78 19.58
CA GLU A 293 1.95 -5.17 19.95
C GLU A 293 2.93 -5.84 19.00
N LYS A 294 3.99 -6.45 19.54
CA LYS A 294 4.92 -7.26 18.77
C LYS A 294 4.43 -8.71 18.71
N LEU A 295 4.10 -9.19 17.53
CA LEU A 295 3.75 -10.60 17.32
C LEU A 295 5.05 -11.40 17.21
N ALA A 296 5.21 -12.39 18.06
CA ALA A 296 6.38 -13.27 18.11
C ALA A 296 6.00 -14.66 18.67
N GLY A 297 6.88 -15.63 18.45
CA GLY A 297 6.72 -16.98 18.92
C GLY A 297 6.11 -17.92 17.90
N PRO A 298 5.99 -19.23 18.22
CA PRO A 298 5.69 -20.30 17.24
C PRO A 298 4.41 -20.12 16.45
N ALA A 299 3.43 -19.39 17.00
CA ALA A 299 2.17 -19.11 16.29
C ALA A 299 2.38 -18.18 15.08
N TRP A 300 3.37 -17.28 15.16
CA TRP A 300 3.66 -16.25 14.16
C TRP A 300 4.92 -16.55 13.32
N ASP A 301 5.53 -17.72 13.52
CA ASP A 301 6.65 -18.15 12.68
C ASP A 301 6.14 -18.62 11.32
N ALA A 302 6.89 -18.27 10.27
CA ALA A 302 6.59 -18.72 8.92
C ALA A 302 6.85 -20.23 8.78
N ASP A 303 5.96 -20.91 8.10
CA ASP A 303 6.14 -22.32 7.77
C ASP A 303 6.88 -22.46 6.43
N LEU A 304 8.20 -22.52 6.49
CA LEU A 304 9.03 -22.68 5.30
C LEU A 304 8.98 -24.11 4.71
N SER A 305 8.42 -25.08 5.45
CA SER A 305 8.23 -26.45 4.96
C SER A 305 7.06 -26.57 3.97
N ALA A 306 6.25 -25.51 3.82
CA ALA A 306 5.17 -25.41 2.85
C ALA A 306 5.64 -25.22 1.41
N ALA A 307 6.93 -25.45 1.13
CA ALA A 307 7.46 -25.45 -0.22
C ALA A 307 6.65 -26.38 -1.14
N VAL A 308 6.37 -25.91 -2.34
CA VAL A 308 5.70 -26.72 -3.36
C VAL A 308 6.74 -27.67 -3.98
N ASP A 309 6.49 -28.97 -3.85
CA ASP A 309 7.40 -29.98 -4.39
C ASP A 309 7.43 -29.96 -5.93
N GLY A 310 8.62 -30.18 -6.50
CA GLY A 310 8.82 -30.40 -7.93
C GLY A 310 9.22 -29.18 -8.75
N GLU A 311 9.38 -29.39 -10.07
CA GLU A 311 9.78 -28.38 -11.04
C GLU A 311 8.71 -27.31 -11.30
N GLU A 312 7.50 -27.50 -10.81
CA GLU A 312 6.34 -26.62 -11.03
C GLU A 312 6.35 -25.35 -10.16
N GLY A 313 7.26 -25.25 -9.20
CA GLY A 313 7.38 -24.07 -8.33
C GLY A 313 7.80 -22.81 -9.11
N VAL A 314 7.23 -21.66 -8.73
CA VAL A 314 7.57 -20.36 -9.33
C VAL A 314 8.50 -19.55 -8.42
N LEU A 315 9.33 -18.71 -9.05
CA LEU A 315 10.12 -17.71 -8.35
C LEU A 315 9.24 -16.52 -7.98
N ALA A 316 9.22 -16.13 -6.72
CA ALA A 316 8.41 -15.01 -6.24
C ALA A 316 9.16 -14.14 -5.21
N ARG A 317 8.82 -12.85 -5.17
CA ARG A 317 9.36 -11.89 -4.20
C ARG A 317 8.28 -10.88 -3.82
N GLY A 318 8.09 -10.64 -2.54
CA GLY A 318 7.23 -9.61 -2.02
C GLY A 318 7.87 -8.22 -2.14
N ILE A 319 7.19 -7.30 -2.82
CA ILE A 319 7.60 -5.91 -2.91
C ILE A 319 6.69 -5.10 -2.01
N ARG A 320 7.22 -4.67 -0.87
CA ARG A 320 6.46 -3.84 0.06
C ARG A 320 6.33 -2.42 -0.48
N TYR A 321 5.11 -1.92 -0.47
CA TYR A 321 4.79 -0.53 -0.75
C TYR A 321 3.75 -0.03 0.25
N GLY A 322 3.91 1.21 0.72
CA GLY A 322 2.94 1.79 1.64
C GLY A 322 3.42 3.11 2.26
N PRO A 323 2.54 3.79 3.02
CA PRO A 323 2.77 5.14 3.53
C PRO A 323 3.94 5.22 4.52
N ASP A 324 4.25 4.12 5.15
CA ASP A 324 5.35 3.92 6.10
C ASP A 324 6.68 3.56 5.43
N ASP A 325 6.70 3.37 4.10
CA ASP A 325 7.93 3.11 3.38
C ASP A 325 8.75 4.40 3.23
N PRO A 326 9.99 4.46 3.75
CA PRO A 326 10.88 5.60 3.55
C PRO A 326 11.20 5.84 2.07
N ASP A 327 11.02 4.82 1.24
CA ASP A 327 11.26 4.87 -0.20
C ASP A 327 9.97 4.73 -1.00
N ILE A 328 9.11 5.75 -0.95
CA ILE A 328 7.92 5.85 -1.82
C ILE A 328 8.31 5.67 -3.31
N GLY A 329 9.57 5.96 -3.67
CA GLY A 329 10.10 5.73 -5.01
C GLY A 329 10.39 4.28 -5.39
N ARG A 330 10.35 3.30 -4.46
CA ARG A 330 10.73 1.91 -4.76
C ARG A 330 9.89 1.28 -5.85
N ILE A 331 8.57 1.40 -5.75
CA ILE A 331 7.69 0.80 -6.76
C ILE A 331 7.88 1.43 -8.14
N ARG A 332 8.20 2.72 -8.22
CA ARG A 332 8.53 3.39 -9.48
C ARG A 332 9.76 2.81 -10.13
N LEU A 333 10.82 2.56 -9.33
CA LEU A 333 12.06 1.94 -9.82
C LEU A 333 11.82 0.51 -10.29
N VAL A 334 10.98 -0.25 -9.57
CA VAL A 334 10.60 -1.60 -9.99
C VAL A 334 9.81 -1.58 -11.29
N LEU A 335 8.81 -0.70 -11.41
CA LEU A 335 8.04 -0.55 -12.65
C LEU A 335 8.91 -0.09 -13.82
N ALA A 336 9.77 0.92 -13.61
CA ALA A 336 10.70 1.38 -14.63
C ALA A 336 11.65 0.26 -15.06
N GLY A 337 12.18 -0.53 -14.12
CA GLY A 337 13.03 -1.69 -14.41
C GLY A 337 12.28 -2.78 -15.19
N ALA A 338 11.03 -3.07 -14.82
CA ALA A 338 10.22 -4.04 -15.53
C ALA A 338 9.91 -3.60 -16.98
N LEU A 339 9.56 -2.32 -17.17
CA LEU A 339 9.33 -1.73 -18.47
C LEU A 339 10.61 -1.71 -19.33
N ALA A 340 11.77 -1.44 -18.73
CA ALA A 340 13.06 -1.49 -19.41
C ALA A 340 13.44 -2.93 -19.83
N ALA A 341 13.09 -3.93 -19.00
CA ALA A 341 13.36 -5.33 -19.28
C ALA A 341 12.41 -5.94 -20.33
N ALA A 342 11.26 -5.31 -20.59
CA ALA A 342 10.27 -5.80 -21.55
C ALA A 342 10.81 -5.78 -22.98
N GLN A 343 10.60 -6.89 -23.72
CA GLN A 343 11.11 -7.08 -25.09
C GLN A 343 10.00 -7.23 -26.14
N ARG A 344 8.82 -7.74 -25.77
CA ARG A 344 7.73 -8.04 -26.72
C ARG A 344 6.45 -7.30 -26.38
N SER A 345 5.97 -7.47 -25.15
CA SER A 345 4.70 -6.85 -24.75
C SER A 345 4.70 -6.45 -23.27
N VAL A 346 3.97 -5.37 -22.99
CA VAL A 346 3.62 -4.88 -21.65
C VAL A 346 2.11 -4.77 -21.59
N ARG A 347 1.49 -5.35 -20.57
CA ARG A 347 0.06 -5.23 -20.31
C ARG A 347 -0.14 -4.72 -18.90
N VAL A 348 -0.78 -3.55 -18.79
CA VAL A 348 -1.06 -2.89 -17.51
C VAL A 348 -2.57 -2.80 -17.35
N MET A 349 -3.09 -3.33 -16.27
CA MET A 349 -4.48 -3.14 -15.88
C MET A 349 -4.52 -2.38 -14.55
N THR A 350 -5.28 -1.31 -14.49
CA THR A 350 -5.37 -0.47 -13.29
C THR A 350 -6.68 0.30 -13.24
N PRO A 351 -7.32 0.41 -12.05
CA PRO A 351 -8.57 1.18 -11.93
C PRO A 351 -8.35 2.68 -12.02
N TYR A 352 -7.14 3.15 -11.72
CA TYR A 352 -6.82 4.58 -11.64
C TYR A 352 -5.48 4.85 -12.32
N PHE A 353 -5.53 5.29 -13.57
CA PHE A 353 -4.33 5.60 -14.32
C PHE A 353 -3.92 7.06 -14.09
N LEU A 354 -3.13 7.28 -13.07
CA LEU A 354 -2.51 8.57 -12.73
C LEU A 354 -1.00 8.39 -12.57
N PRO A 355 -0.30 7.95 -13.65
CA PRO A 355 1.14 7.73 -13.60
C PRO A 355 1.88 9.06 -13.39
N ASP A 356 3.00 9.00 -12.71
CA ASP A 356 3.94 10.12 -12.71
C ASP A 356 4.76 10.15 -14.03
N ASP A 357 5.47 11.25 -14.23
CA ASP A 357 6.26 11.46 -15.44
C ASP A 357 7.27 10.33 -15.69
N ALA A 358 7.85 9.74 -14.64
CA ALA A 358 8.85 8.69 -14.81
C ALA A 358 8.23 7.39 -15.35
N VAL A 359 7.02 7.05 -14.89
CA VAL A 359 6.28 5.89 -15.40
C VAL A 359 5.76 6.15 -16.81
N CYS A 360 5.26 7.36 -17.12
CA CYS A 360 4.87 7.74 -18.46
C CYS A 360 6.06 7.60 -19.44
N GLN A 361 7.20 8.19 -19.10
CA GLN A 361 8.41 8.10 -19.93
C GLN A 361 8.88 6.67 -20.12
N ALA A 362 8.79 5.81 -19.09
CA ALA A 362 9.17 4.42 -19.21
C ALA A 362 8.25 3.62 -20.14
N LEU A 363 6.93 3.90 -20.11
CA LEU A 363 5.94 3.34 -21.05
C LEU A 363 6.21 3.81 -22.47
N ASP A 364 6.46 5.10 -22.67
CA ASP A 364 6.79 5.70 -23.96
C ASP A 364 8.04 5.08 -24.56
N VAL A 365 9.11 4.98 -23.77
CA VAL A 365 10.36 4.37 -24.22
C VAL A 365 10.16 2.90 -24.60
N ALA A 366 9.35 2.14 -23.83
CA ALA A 366 9.03 0.76 -24.18
C ALA A 366 8.30 0.69 -25.53
N ALA A 367 7.27 1.51 -25.74
CA ALA A 367 6.52 1.57 -27.00
C ALA A 367 7.42 1.99 -28.18
N MET A 368 8.24 3.02 -28.01
CA MET A 368 9.17 3.49 -29.06
C MET A 368 10.28 2.48 -29.39
N ARG A 369 10.61 1.55 -28.47
CA ARG A 369 11.49 0.41 -28.74
C ARG A 369 10.80 -0.71 -29.53
N GLY A 370 9.53 -0.58 -29.86
CA GLY A 370 8.74 -1.59 -30.56
C GLY A 370 8.07 -2.62 -29.64
N VAL A 371 8.06 -2.39 -28.33
CA VAL A 371 7.32 -3.21 -27.38
C VAL A 371 5.82 -2.86 -27.49
N GLU A 372 4.95 -3.87 -27.63
CA GLU A 372 3.51 -3.65 -27.59
C GLU A 372 3.06 -3.28 -26.18
N VAL A 373 2.55 -2.05 -26.01
CA VAL A 373 2.09 -1.56 -24.69
C VAL A 373 0.58 -1.40 -24.70
N ASP A 374 -0.11 -2.24 -23.92
CA ASP A 374 -1.55 -2.20 -23.70
C ASP A 374 -1.87 -1.75 -22.27
N ILE A 375 -2.67 -0.69 -22.15
CA ILE A 375 -3.15 -0.16 -20.87
C ILE A 375 -4.66 -0.38 -20.83
N VAL A 376 -5.14 -1.11 -19.84
CA VAL A 376 -6.55 -1.46 -19.68
C VAL A 376 -7.11 -0.70 -18.47
N LEU A 377 -8.16 0.06 -18.69
CA LEU A 377 -8.82 0.92 -17.71
C LEU A 377 -10.30 0.54 -17.60
N PRO A 378 -10.98 0.81 -16.48
CA PRO A 378 -12.43 0.62 -16.39
C PRO A 378 -13.15 1.61 -17.31
N GLY A 379 -14.18 1.13 -18.00
CA GLY A 379 -15.08 1.99 -18.79
C GLY A 379 -15.93 2.89 -17.91
N GLU A 380 -16.37 2.36 -16.76
CA GLU A 380 -17.04 3.10 -15.70
C GLU A 380 -16.12 3.14 -14.48
N ASN A 381 -15.95 4.33 -13.88
CA ASN A 381 -15.12 4.53 -12.69
C ASN A 381 -15.98 5.00 -11.52
N ASN A 382 -15.68 4.51 -10.34
CA ASN A 382 -16.38 4.88 -9.09
C ASN A 382 -15.97 6.27 -8.56
N LEU A 383 -14.90 6.88 -9.08
CA LEU A 383 -14.38 8.19 -8.69
C LEU A 383 -14.33 9.14 -9.89
N THR A 384 -15.37 9.93 -10.10
CA THR A 384 -15.54 10.82 -11.27
C THR A 384 -14.36 11.76 -11.49
N MET A 385 -13.85 12.42 -10.45
CA MET A 385 -12.71 13.34 -10.55
C MET A 385 -11.43 12.61 -10.96
N VAL A 386 -11.20 11.42 -10.44
CA VAL A 386 -10.05 10.58 -10.81
C VAL A 386 -10.15 10.14 -12.26
N ASN A 387 -11.35 9.79 -12.73
CA ASN A 387 -11.60 9.43 -14.11
C ASN A 387 -11.32 10.61 -15.07
N TRP A 388 -11.75 11.83 -14.72
CA TRP A 388 -11.43 13.01 -15.51
C TRP A 388 -9.92 13.29 -15.57
N ALA A 389 -9.24 13.23 -14.42
CA ALA A 389 -7.80 13.43 -14.36
C ALA A 389 -7.04 12.36 -15.16
N SER A 390 -7.43 11.09 -15.02
CA SER A 390 -6.87 9.98 -15.80
C SER A 390 -7.07 10.21 -17.31
N THR A 391 -8.29 10.54 -17.72
CA THR A 391 -8.60 10.80 -19.15
C THR A 391 -7.78 11.95 -19.72
N ALA A 392 -7.60 13.03 -18.95
CA ALA A 392 -6.80 14.18 -19.34
C ALA A 392 -5.31 13.87 -19.54
N MET A 393 -4.81 12.77 -18.95
CA MET A 393 -3.40 12.37 -19.06
C MET A 393 -3.12 11.35 -20.17
N LEU A 394 -4.16 10.71 -20.74
CA LEU A 394 -3.98 9.61 -21.71
C LEU A 394 -3.23 10.01 -22.97
N TRP A 395 -3.33 11.26 -23.41
CA TRP A 395 -2.63 11.74 -24.62
C TRP A 395 -1.12 11.53 -24.52
N GLN A 396 -0.53 11.63 -23.32
CA GLN A 396 0.91 11.49 -23.09
C GLN A 396 1.42 10.12 -23.58
N VAL A 397 0.70 9.06 -23.25
CA VAL A 397 1.09 7.69 -23.64
C VAL A 397 0.58 7.31 -25.03
N LEU A 398 -0.57 7.86 -25.47
CA LEU A 398 -1.13 7.59 -26.80
C LEU A 398 -0.27 8.13 -27.92
N GLU A 399 0.27 9.34 -27.79
CA GLU A 399 1.14 9.97 -28.79
C GLU A 399 2.42 9.16 -29.09
N ARG A 400 2.86 8.32 -28.15
CA ARG A 400 4.08 7.53 -28.25
C ARG A 400 3.84 6.07 -28.65
N GLY A 401 2.58 5.71 -28.95
CA GLY A 401 2.21 4.41 -29.51
C GLY A 401 1.71 3.38 -28.48
N CYS A 402 1.47 3.77 -27.23
CA CYS A 402 0.73 2.93 -26.30
C CYS A 402 -0.74 2.84 -26.73
N ARG A 403 -1.36 1.69 -26.48
CA ARG A 403 -2.79 1.46 -26.75
C ARG A 403 -3.55 1.48 -25.45
N VAL A 404 -4.72 2.14 -25.42
CA VAL A 404 -5.59 2.22 -24.24
C VAL A 404 -6.90 1.53 -24.53
N TRP A 405 -7.30 0.61 -23.66
CA TRP A 405 -8.51 -0.18 -23.75
C TRP A 405 -9.40 0.10 -22.54
N LYS A 406 -10.71 -0.07 -22.70
CA LYS A 406 -11.67 0.08 -21.60
C LYS A 406 -12.44 -1.21 -21.38
N THR A 407 -12.54 -1.67 -20.12
CA THR A 407 -13.39 -2.82 -19.77
C THR A 407 -14.85 -2.42 -19.76
N PRO A 408 -15.77 -3.33 -20.15
CA PRO A 408 -17.20 -3.09 -19.99
C PRO A 408 -17.60 -3.08 -18.49
N PRO A 409 -18.74 -2.46 -18.14
CA PRO A 409 -19.33 -2.55 -16.78
C PRO A 409 -19.43 -4.02 -16.30
N PRO A 410 -19.41 -4.24 -14.98
CA PRO A 410 -19.34 -3.28 -13.88
C PRO A 410 -17.93 -2.71 -13.67
N PHE A 411 -17.79 -1.76 -12.71
CA PHE A 411 -16.51 -1.17 -12.34
C PHE A 411 -15.45 -2.25 -12.06
N ASP A 412 -14.32 -2.11 -12.74
CA ASP A 412 -13.21 -3.03 -12.64
C ASP A 412 -12.08 -2.39 -11.82
N HIS A 413 -11.81 -3.00 -10.66
CA HIS A 413 -10.83 -2.53 -9.68
C HIS A 413 -9.51 -3.33 -9.74
N THR A 414 -9.35 -4.19 -10.75
CA THR A 414 -8.15 -5.02 -10.95
C THR A 414 -6.89 -4.18 -11.13
#